data_5ac268143b8cbf8fe1791c5856ad7db4
#
_entry.id   5ac268143b8cbf8fe1791c5856ad7db4
#
_cell.length_a   1.000
_cell.length_b   1.000
_cell.length_c   1.000
_cell.angle_alpha   90.00
_cell.angle_beta   90.00
_cell.angle_gamma   90.00
#
_symmetry.space_group_name_H-M   'P 1'
#
loop_
_entity.id
_entity.type
_entity.pdbx_description
1 polymer ?
#
loop_
_entity_poly.entity_id
_entity_poly.type
_entity_poly.pdbx_seq_one_letter_code
_entity_poly.pdbx_strand_id
1 'polypeptide(L)'
;MKKLIVCLAALVLIAPPATAANPTLTVMSRNLYLGADVGVALELIPDMPAAAQFMWDQAKATDFSKRSALFVEEINRENPDVIGLQEATIWYCKPHFWSSKTEVFNFTEELLKALDGRYVIAEHNGIQAFNPGYSIGPIPFLTTVEDPDTFQPLFGSDKAACGFQIGDALLVKSDRAADVLAVGNTEYEAIYKVVPTLMEIRRGYTWADIRIGSTTTRFVTTHLESLFSENDIPTAALQAQQLIDDLSKTKAPVIVMGDFNSDPRDPRGVDAPNPGGQPTANEKCSAGATECNAYRLMRAAGFIDAGPDASDPTAFTWGMNALLSAPDSDRVEAARKMGNNFGFTDRLDYIFFNNGVEVSTSRVIGIQPPYASDHAGIVSELEITSANPDLDAPLDSHKPFPISFWQWVGLGLSALAIAIIARKVRRKRHK
;
A
#
# COMPACT_ATOMS: atom_id res chain seq x y z
N MET A 1 -32.26 49.11 -70.01
CA MET A 1 -31.14 48.80 -69.12
C MET A 1 -31.68 48.05 -67.89
N LYS A 2 -31.57 46.72 -67.88
CA LYS A 2 -32.01 45.88 -66.74
C LYS A 2 -30.80 45.68 -65.78
N LYS A 3 -30.97 46.14 -64.54
CA LYS A 3 -29.95 45.94 -63.51
C LYS A 3 -30.13 44.53 -62.92
N LEU A 4 -29.11 43.69 -63.09
CA LEU A 4 -29.00 42.38 -62.52
C LEU A 4 -28.46 42.53 -61.06
N ILE A 5 -29.26 42.20 -60.06
CA ILE A 5 -28.84 42.17 -58.68
C ILE A 5 -28.35 40.72 -58.40
N VAL A 6 -27.06 40.55 -58.21
CA VAL A 6 -26.46 39.26 -57.76
C VAL A 6 -26.50 39.26 -56.25
N CYS A 7 -27.35 38.42 -55.67
CA CYS A 7 -27.32 38.12 -54.23
C CYS A 7 -26.20 37.07 -53.95
N LEU A 8 -25.08 37.49 -53.35
CA LEU A 8 -24.09 36.61 -52.82
C LEU A 8 -24.61 36.01 -51.50
N ALA A 9 -25.06 34.76 -51.51
CA ALA A 9 -25.34 34.01 -50.28
C ALA A 9 -24.00 33.55 -49.66
N ALA A 10 -23.61 34.16 -48.57
CA ALA A 10 -22.47 33.70 -47.76
C ALA A 10 -22.91 32.41 -47.02
N LEU A 11 -22.40 31.27 -47.48
CA LEU A 11 -22.47 30.00 -46.73
C LEU A 11 -21.55 30.09 -45.51
N VAL A 12 -22.09 30.34 -44.32
CA VAL A 12 -21.38 30.20 -43.07
C VAL A 12 -21.26 28.69 -42.79
N LEU A 13 -20.12 28.13 -43.12
CA LEU A 13 -19.74 26.78 -42.66
C LEU A 13 -19.60 26.82 -41.13
N ILE A 14 -20.64 26.44 -40.41
CA ILE A 14 -20.53 26.15 -38.97
C ILE A 14 -19.72 24.87 -38.86
N ALA A 15 -18.41 25.00 -38.57
CA ALA A 15 -17.61 23.86 -38.19
C ALA A 15 -18.26 23.23 -36.92
N PRO A 16 -18.44 21.90 -36.88
CA PRO A 16 -18.91 21.26 -35.63
C PRO A 16 -17.95 21.64 -34.49
N PRO A 17 -18.45 21.88 -33.30
CA PRO A 17 -17.56 22.14 -32.16
C PRO A 17 -16.59 20.96 -32.06
N ALA A 18 -15.29 21.29 -32.01
CA ALA A 18 -14.28 20.27 -31.73
C ALA A 18 -14.65 19.63 -30.39
N THR A 19 -14.95 18.34 -30.38
CA THR A 19 -15.10 17.58 -29.15
C THR A 19 -13.78 17.73 -28.41
N ALA A 20 -13.80 18.34 -27.23
CA ALA A 20 -12.61 18.41 -26.39
C ALA A 20 -12.11 16.96 -26.17
N ALA A 21 -10.83 16.75 -26.38
CA ALA A 21 -10.21 15.46 -26.08
C ALA A 21 -10.42 15.14 -24.58
N ASN A 22 -10.68 13.90 -24.28
CA ASN A 22 -10.81 13.47 -22.89
C ASN A 22 -9.48 13.75 -22.13
N PRO A 23 -9.55 14.14 -20.87
CA PRO A 23 -8.34 14.39 -20.08
C PRO A 23 -7.59 13.08 -19.83
N THR A 24 -6.28 13.13 -19.98
CA THR A 24 -5.37 12.03 -19.70
C THR A 24 -4.58 12.32 -18.45
N LEU A 25 -4.17 11.26 -17.74
CA LEU A 25 -3.30 11.33 -16.58
C LEU A 25 -2.41 10.09 -16.50
N THR A 26 -1.25 10.24 -15.86
CA THR A 26 -0.36 9.14 -15.54
C THR A 26 -0.49 8.80 -14.07
N VAL A 27 -0.71 7.52 -13.74
CA VAL A 27 -0.78 7.02 -12.37
C VAL A 27 0.30 5.98 -12.13
N MET A 28 0.79 5.92 -10.89
CA MET A 28 1.82 4.98 -10.44
C MET A 28 1.39 4.28 -9.17
N SER A 29 1.53 2.96 -9.11
CA SER A 29 1.46 2.15 -7.88
C SER A 29 2.86 1.72 -7.48
N ARG A 30 3.24 1.96 -6.22
CA ARG A 30 4.60 1.66 -5.77
C ARG A 30 4.66 1.26 -4.31
N ASN A 31 4.97 -0.01 -4.04
CA ASN A 31 5.31 -0.48 -2.70
C ASN A 31 6.72 0.02 -2.33
N LEU A 32 6.87 0.67 -1.17
CA LEU A 32 8.14 1.26 -0.71
C LEU A 32 9.05 0.25 -0.02
N TYR A 33 8.54 -0.93 0.29
CA TYR A 33 9.21 -1.93 1.12
C TYR A 33 9.60 -1.40 2.51
N LEU A 34 9.00 -1.93 3.55
CA LEU A 34 9.24 -1.53 4.95
C LEU A 34 10.69 -1.71 5.41
N GLY A 35 11.49 -2.41 4.63
CA GLY A 35 12.92 -2.58 4.83
C GLY A 35 13.31 -3.88 5.53
N ALA A 36 12.37 -4.76 5.86
CA ALA A 36 12.64 -6.01 6.56
C ALA A 36 11.65 -7.11 6.21
N ASP A 37 12.08 -8.36 6.33
CA ASP A 37 11.28 -9.55 6.09
C ASP A 37 10.41 -9.88 7.33
N VAL A 38 9.12 -9.56 7.24
CA VAL A 38 8.14 -9.84 8.30
C VAL A 38 7.95 -11.35 8.47
N GLY A 39 8.01 -12.12 7.39
CA GLY A 39 7.81 -13.58 7.44
C GLY A 39 8.85 -14.24 8.33
N VAL A 40 10.13 -13.96 8.10
CA VAL A 40 11.24 -14.46 8.93
C VAL A 40 11.12 -13.95 10.37
N ALA A 41 10.74 -12.69 10.58
CA ALA A 41 10.55 -12.16 11.93
C ALA A 41 9.44 -12.91 12.70
N LEU A 42 8.36 -13.28 12.02
CA LEU A 42 7.27 -14.06 12.63
C LEU A 42 7.70 -15.49 13.02
N GLU A 43 8.61 -16.10 12.26
CA GLU A 43 9.18 -17.42 12.60
C GLU A 43 10.04 -17.39 13.87
N LEU A 44 10.60 -16.24 14.21
CA LEU A 44 11.38 -16.06 15.44
C LEU A 44 10.52 -15.99 16.69
N ILE A 45 9.21 -15.79 16.58
CA ILE A 45 8.31 -15.79 17.74
C ILE A 45 8.26 -17.21 18.35
N PRO A 46 8.37 -17.38 19.70
CA PRO A 46 8.17 -16.39 20.75
C PRO A 46 9.40 -15.57 21.20
N ASP A 47 10.55 -15.66 20.56
CA ASP A 47 11.69 -14.81 20.89
C ASP A 47 11.49 -13.38 20.32
N MET A 48 10.62 -12.63 20.96
CA MET A 48 10.28 -11.27 20.54
C MET A 48 11.49 -10.33 20.47
N PRO A 49 12.49 -10.40 21.37
CA PRO A 49 13.71 -9.60 21.24
C PRO A 49 14.48 -9.92 19.98
N ALA A 50 14.66 -11.20 19.64
CA ALA A 50 15.35 -11.61 18.40
C ALA A 50 14.59 -11.15 17.16
N ALA A 51 13.26 -11.31 17.13
CA ALA A 51 12.42 -10.84 16.03
C ALA A 51 12.52 -9.32 15.82
N ALA A 52 12.46 -8.55 16.91
CA ALA A 52 12.56 -7.10 16.84
C ALA A 52 13.95 -6.62 16.39
N GLN A 53 15.02 -7.26 16.89
CA GLN A 53 16.39 -6.94 16.47
C GLN A 53 16.60 -7.26 14.99
N PHE A 54 16.14 -8.42 14.53
CA PHE A 54 16.20 -8.82 13.14
C PHE A 54 15.55 -7.79 12.21
N MET A 55 14.33 -7.37 12.54
CA MET A 55 13.60 -6.36 11.78
C MET A 55 14.34 -5.02 11.73
N TRP A 56 14.87 -4.58 12.87
CA TRP A 56 15.63 -3.33 12.97
C TRP A 56 16.91 -3.38 12.13
N ASP A 57 17.68 -4.46 12.26
CA ASP A 57 18.95 -4.63 11.55
C ASP A 57 18.75 -4.64 10.04
N GLN A 58 17.70 -5.31 9.56
CA GLN A 58 17.35 -5.30 8.13
C GLN A 58 16.90 -3.91 7.65
N ALA A 59 16.03 -3.23 8.39
CA ALA A 59 15.59 -1.88 8.05
C ALA A 59 16.77 -0.90 7.95
N LYS A 60 17.76 -1.03 8.82
CA LYS A 60 19.01 -0.27 8.76
C LYS A 60 19.88 -0.67 7.55
N ALA A 61 19.97 -1.96 7.26
CA ALA A 61 20.79 -2.47 6.16
C ALA A 61 20.23 -2.07 4.78
N THR A 62 18.91 -2.05 4.65
CA THR A 62 18.21 -1.66 3.40
C THR A 62 18.19 -0.15 3.17
N ASP A 63 18.50 0.66 4.17
CA ASP A 63 18.76 2.11 4.10
C ASP A 63 17.80 2.88 3.18
N PHE A 64 16.62 3.21 3.71
CA PHE A 64 15.60 3.90 2.90
C PHE A 64 16.09 5.24 2.34
N SER A 65 16.98 5.92 3.02
CA SER A 65 17.54 7.18 2.52
C SER A 65 18.27 7.00 1.17
N LYS A 66 18.96 5.89 0.99
CA LYS A 66 19.56 5.54 -0.31
C LYS A 66 18.52 5.09 -1.32
N ARG A 67 17.54 4.29 -0.88
CA ARG A 67 16.45 3.80 -1.76
C ARG A 67 15.54 4.92 -2.23
N SER A 68 15.32 5.94 -1.42
CA SER A 68 14.51 7.11 -1.80
C SER A 68 15.04 7.81 -3.06
N ALA A 69 16.36 7.85 -3.26
CA ALA A 69 16.95 8.41 -4.47
C ALA A 69 16.57 7.60 -5.73
N LEU A 70 16.49 6.28 -5.64
CA LEU A 70 16.06 5.42 -6.74
C LEU A 70 14.57 5.63 -7.05
N PHE A 71 13.72 5.76 -6.03
CA PHE A 71 12.31 6.13 -6.23
C PHE A 71 12.17 7.50 -6.91
N VAL A 72 13.00 8.47 -6.53
CA VAL A 72 13.02 9.79 -7.18
C VAL A 72 13.39 9.68 -8.65
N GLU A 73 14.35 8.84 -9.02
CA GLU A 73 14.70 8.60 -10.42
C GLU A 73 13.53 7.98 -11.20
N GLU A 74 12.85 6.97 -10.62
CA GLU A 74 11.67 6.36 -11.21
C GLU A 74 10.56 7.42 -11.40
N ILE A 75 10.20 8.15 -10.35
CA ILE A 75 9.15 9.17 -10.38
C ILE A 75 9.48 10.29 -11.36
N ASN A 76 10.74 10.70 -11.47
CA ASN A 76 11.17 11.71 -12.42
C ASN A 76 11.03 11.26 -13.86
N ARG A 77 11.37 10.02 -14.13
CA ARG A 77 11.29 9.44 -15.47
C ARG A 77 9.84 9.26 -15.91
N GLU A 78 9.00 8.74 -15.03
CA GLU A 78 7.60 8.43 -15.32
C GLU A 78 6.68 9.65 -15.21
N ASN A 79 7.05 10.62 -14.37
CA ASN A 79 6.33 11.88 -14.14
C ASN A 79 4.82 11.70 -13.87
N PRO A 80 4.41 10.80 -12.94
CA PRO A 80 3.00 10.50 -12.68
C PRO A 80 2.26 11.70 -12.10
N ASP A 81 0.98 11.83 -12.41
CA ASP A 81 0.09 12.85 -11.81
C ASP A 81 -0.34 12.47 -10.39
N VAL A 82 -0.57 11.17 -10.18
CA VAL A 82 -0.95 10.60 -8.88
C VAL A 82 -0.14 9.34 -8.61
N ILE A 83 0.34 9.18 -7.38
CA ILE A 83 1.11 8.01 -6.93
C ILE A 83 0.39 7.39 -5.73
N GLY A 84 0.07 6.10 -5.83
CA GLY A 84 -0.34 5.27 -4.70
C GLY A 84 0.88 4.57 -4.11
N LEU A 85 1.21 4.89 -2.87
CA LEU A 85 2.30 4.27 -2.13
C LEU A 85 1.74 3.24 -1.16
N GLN A 86 2.38 2.08 -1.10
CA GLN A 86 2.17 1.05 -0.09
C GLN A 86 3.43 0.92 0.75
N GLU A 87 3.31 0.35 1.94
CA GLU A 87 4.38 0.28 2.94
C GLU A 87 5.02 1.66 3.25
N ALA A 88 4.18 2.69 3.30
CA ALA A 88 4.54 4.02 3.76
C ALA A 88 4.86 3.98 5.26
N THR A 89 6.03 3.45 5.59
CA THR A 89 6.40 3.01 6.93
C THR A 89 6.99 4.14 7.75
N ILE A 90 6.60 4.17 9.03
CA ILE A 90 7.22 5.02 10.04
C ILE A 90 7.79 4.15 11.16
N TRP A 91 9.07 4.27 11.41
CA TRP A 91 9.75 3.64 12.54
C TRP A 91 9.83 4.61 13.70
N TYR A 92 9.34 4.17 14.86
CA TYR A 92 9.36 4.92 16.10
C TYR A 92 10.23 4.22 17.12
N CYS A 93 11.04 4.99 17.86
CA CYS A 93 11.81 4.49 18.99
C CYS A 93 11.62 5.38 20.20
N LYS A 94 11.89 4.85 21.38
CA LYS A 94 11.90 5.57 22.65
C LYS A 94 12.94 4.97 23.61
N PRO A 95 13.63 5.82 24.40
CA PRO A 95 14.71 5.34 25.29
C PRO A 95 14.16 4.41 26.39
N HIS A 96 12.91 4.64 26.83
CA HIS A 96 12.27 3.87 27.87
C HIS A 96 10.80 3.65 27.56
N PHE A 97 10.21 2.60 28.10
CA PHE A 97 8.80 2.28 27.89
C PHE A 97 7.85 3.48 28.14
N TRP A 98 8.13 4.31 29.16
CA TRP A 98 7.31 5.44 29.55
C TRP A 98 7.65 6.76 28.86
N SER A 99 8.68 6.78 28.03
CA SER A 99 9.09 7.99 27.31
C SER A 99 8.18 8.24 26.10
N SER A 100 8.17 9.47 25.61
CA SER A 100 7.59 9.80 24.32
C SER A 100 8.29 9.04 23.21
N LYS A 101 7.54 8.65 22.17
CA LYS A 101 8.12 8.08 20.96
C LYS A 101 8.71 9.18 20.08
N THR A 102 9.78 8.85 19.41
CA THR A 102 10.45 9.69 18.41
C THR A 102 10.43 8.95 17.07
N GLU A 103 10.07 9.62 16.01
CA GLU A 103 10.24 9.08 14.65
C GLU A 103 11.72 9.00 14.33
N VAL A 104 12.17 7.82 13.92
CA VAL A 104 13.57 7.58 13.52
C VAL A 104 13.67 7.52 12.00
N PHE A 105 12.71 6.85 11.36
CA PHE A 105 12.55 6.85 9.91
C PHE A 105 11.10 7.13 9.56
N ASN A 106 10.87 8.00 8.57
CA ASN A 106 9.56 8.27 7.98
C ASN A 106 9.72 8.24 6.46
N PHE A 107 9.39 7.11 5.85
CA PHE A 107 9.64 6.87 4.44
C PHE A 107 8.93 7.86 3.53
N THR A 108 7.70 8.21 3.86
CA THR A 108 6.94 9.19 3.07
C THR A 108 7.55 10.58 3.14
N GLU A 109 7.94 11.04 4.33
CA GLU A 109 8.57 12.36 4.48
C GLU A 109 9.95 12.41 3.84
N GLU A 110 10.76 11.36 3.98
CA GLU A 110 12.06 11.27 3.34
C GLU A 110 11.93 11.32 1.81
N LEU A 111 10.97 10.56 1.24
CA LEU A 111 10.69 10.59 -0.19
C LEU A 111 10.21 11.96 -0.66
N LEU A 112 9.26 12.57 0.04
CA LEU A 112 8.76 13.92 -0.29
C LEU A 112 9.86 14.98 -0.22
N LYS A 113 10.73 14.90 0.77
CA LYS A 113 11.91 15.77 0.87
C LYS A 113 12.85 15.59 -0.32
N ALA A 114 13.09 14.35 -0.73
CA ALA A 114 13.95 14.05 -1.88
C ALA A 114 13.29 14.46 -3.21
N LEU A 115 11.96 14.50 -3.28
CA LEU A 115 11.19 15.02 -4.42
C LEU A 115 11.17 16.54 -4.53
N ASP A 116 11.72 17.26 -3.55
CA ASP A 116 11.95 18.72 -3.58
C ASP A 116 10.70 19.55 -3.93
N GLY A 117 9.60 19.25 -3.25
CA GLY A 117 8.33 20.01 -3.38
C GLY A 117 7.54 19.76 -4.66
N ARG A 118 7.95 18.83 -5.53
CA ARG A 118 7.21 18.49 -6.76
C ARG A 118 5.95 17.68 -6.50
N TYR A 119 5.90 16.98 -5.39
CA TYR A 119 4.76 16.21 -4.94
C TYR A 119 4.41 16.57 -3.51
N VAL A 120 3.15 16.40 -3.18
CA VAL A 120 2.60 16.54 -1.84
C VAL A 120 1.65 15.36 -1.56
N ILE A 121 1.41 15.06 -0.28
CA ILE A 121 0.33 14.15 0.08
C ILE A 121 -0.99 14.81 -0.30
N ALA A 122 -1.89 14.07 -0.96
CA ALA A 122 -3.22 14.58 -1.25
C ALA A 122 -3.93 14.97 0.06
N GLU A 123 -4.36 16.23 0.15
CA GLU A 123 -4.93 16.81 1.36
C GLU A 123 -6.18 17.62 1.04
N HIS A 124 -7.17 17.53 1.93
CA HIS A 124 -8.32 18.42 1.88
C HIS A 124 -8.80 18.76 3.30
N ASN A 125 -8.96 20.07 3.59
CA ASN A 125 -9.41 20.56 4.89
C ASN A 125 -8.59 20.07 6.10
N GLY A 126 -7.28 19.93 5.95
CA GLY A 126 -6.36 19.49 7.01
C GLY A 126 -6.37 17.98 7.24
N ILE A 127 -7.06 17.21 6.39
CA ILE A 127 -7.03 15.75 6.40
C ILE A 127 -6.16 15.29 5.23
N GLN A 128 -5.19 14.43 5.50
CA GLN A 128 -4.32 13.85 4.49
C GLN A 128 -4.79 12.47 4.07
N ALA A 129 -4.64 12.15 2.79
CA ALA A 129 -4.77 10.81 2.25
C ALA A 129 -3.52 9.99 2.61
N PHE A 130 -3.31 9.83 3.90
CA PHE A 130 -2.22 9.11 4.52
C PHE A 130 -2.66 8.59 5.86
N ASN A 131 -2.53 7.29 6.09
CA ASN A 131 -2.82 6.71 7.38
C ASN A 131 -1.61 5.91 7.88
N PRO A 132 -0.82 6.46 8.81
CA PRO A 132 0.27 5.74 9.44
C PRO A 132 -0.22 4.76 10.52
N GLY A 133 -1.53 4.69 10.75
CA GLY A 133 -2.13 4.04 11.91
C GLY A 133 -2.25 2.52 11.84
N TYR A 134 -1.95 1.90 10.71
CA TYR A 134 -2.00 0.44 10.57
C TYR A 134 -0.76 -0.17 11.20
N SER A 135 -0.79 -0.32 12.51
CA SER A 135 0.35 -0.78 13.29
C SER A 135 0.32 -2.29 13.51
N ILE A 136 1.51 -2.85 13.75
CA ILE A 136 1.61 -4.16 14.37
C ILE A 136 1.32 -4.01 15.86
N GLY A 137 0.15 -4.44 16.27
CA GLY A 137 -0.30 -4.69 17.63
C GLY A 137 -0.35 -3.54 18.59
N PRO A 138 -1.01 -3.75 19.74
CA PRO A 138 -1.06 -2.76 20.81
C PRO A 138 0.28 -2.59 21.55
N ILE A 139 1.30 -3.43 21.29
CA ILE A 139 2.53 -3.47 22.09
C ILE A 139 3.81 -3.40 21.23
N PRO A 140 3.92 -2.46 20.29
CA PRO A 140 5.11 -2.38 19.44
C PRO A 140 6.40 -2.00 20.17
N PHE A 141 6.32 -1.59 21.44
CA PHE A 141 7.47 -1.09 22.23
C PHE A 141 7.83 -1.99 23.42
N LEU A 142 7.38 -3.24 23.48
CA LEU A 142 7.71 -4.14 24.60
C LEU A 142 9.12 -4.69 24.54
N THR A 143 9.71 -4.75 23.36
CA THR A 143 11.06 -5.26 23.15
C THR A 143 12.01 -4.11 22.85
N THR A 144 13.23 -4.22 23.34
CA THR A 144 14.31 -3.27 23.02
C THR A 144 15.20 -3.86 21.94
N VAL A 145 15.63 -3.00 21.05
CA VAL A 145 16.66 -3.28 20.05
C VAL A 145 17.93 -2.53 20.42
N GLU A 146 19.09 -3.00 19.96
CA GLU A 146 20.38 -2.42 20.20
C GLU A 146 20.93 -1.81 18.92
N ASP A 147 21.28 -0.54 18.97
CA ASP A 147 21.92 0.20 17.87
C ASP A 147 22.68 1.40 18.45
N PRO A 148 23.97 1.23 18.83
CA PRO A 148 24.78 2.31 19.38
C PRO A 148 24.88 3.53 18.47
N ASP A 149 24.98 3.29 17.16
CA ASP A 149 25.19 4.34 16.15
C ASP A 149 23.97 5.26 16.02
N THR A 150 22.78 4.73 16.16
CA THR A 150 21.54 5.52 16.09
C THR A 150 21.11 6.04 17.46
N PHE A 151 21.16 5.18 18.50
CA PHE A 151 20.52 5.52 19.76
C PHE A 151 21.39 6.30 20.72
N GLN A 152 22.71 6.12 20.70
CA GLN A 152 23.59 6.95 21.55
C GLN A 152 23.49 8.44 21.21
N PRO A 153 23.55 8.87 19.94
CA PRO A 153 23.33 10.26 19.60
C PRO A 153 21.90 10.73 19.91
N LEU A 154 20.89 9.86 19.71
CA LEU A 154 19.50 10.27 19.83
C LEU A 154 18.97 10.25 21.28
N PHE A 155 19.37 9.27 22.07
CA PHE A 155 18.82 8.99 23.40
C PHE A 155 19.91 8.88 24.51
N GLY A 156 21.17 8.90 24.17
CA GLY A 156 22.25 8.69 25.11
C GLY A 156 22.38 7.24 25.64
N SER A 157 21.88 6.28 24.88
CA SER A 157 21.84 4.83 25.20
C SER A 157 22.09 4.02 23.96
N ASP A 158 22.59 2.81 24.11
CA ASP A 158 22.80 1.84 23.01
C ASP A 158 21.52 1.10 22.64
N LYS A 159 20.48 1.20 23.49
CA LYS A 159 19.23 0.44 23.35
C LYS A 159 18.02 1.36 23.41
N ALA A 160 17.02 1.04 22.61
CA ALA A 160 15.72 1.70 22.64
C ALA A 160 14.60 0.71 22.37
N ALA A 161 13.42 1.02 22.87
CA ALA A 161 12.21 0.28 22.53
C ALA A 161 11.66 0.83 21.21
N CYS A 162 11.68 0.02 20.15
CA CYS A 162 11.24 0.41 18.82
C CYS A 162 9.98 -0.33 18.38
N GLY A 163 9.29 0.26 17.43
CA GLY A 163 8.16 -0.30 16.72
C GLY A 163 7.94 0.47 15.43
N PHE A 164 7.06 -0.02 14.59
CA PHE A 164 6.77 0.63 13.32
C PHE A 164 5.27 0.61 13.02
N GLN A 165 4.89 1.47 12.12
CA GLN A 165 3.55 1.54 11.53
C GLN A 165 3.71 1.42 10.03
N ILE A 166 2.88 0.61 9.40
CA ILE A 166 2.84 0.43 7.95
C ILE A 166 1.54 1.06 7.47
N GLY A 167 1.65 2.01 6.56
CA GLY A 167 0.49 2.70 6.01
C GLY A 167 0.54 2.81 4.51
N ASP A 168 -0.46 3.50 3.99
CA ASP A 168 -0.58 3.86 2.59
C ASP A 168 -0.63 5.37 2.44
N ALA A 169 -0.13 5.89 1.32
CA ALA A 169 -0.18 7.32 1.02
C ALA A 169 -0.55 7.57 -0.43
N LEU A 170 -1.38 8.58 -0.68
CA LEU A 170 -1.60 9.12 -2.02
C LEU A 170 -0.82 10.42 -2.18
N LEU A 171 0.09 10.44 -3.15
CA LEU A 171 0.78 11.65 -3.54
C LEU A 171 0.17 12.20 -4.83
N VAL A 172 0.12 13.51 -4.92
CA VAL A 172 -0.26 14.25 -6.12
C VAL A 172 0.84 15.24 -6.49
N LYS A 173 0.97 15.55 -7.78
CA LYS A 173 1.81 16.68 -8.20
C LYS A 173 1.37 17.95 -7.46
N SER A 174 2.31 18.77 -7.04
CA SER A 174 2.02 19.97 -6.26
C SER A 174 1.10 20.96 -6.99
N ASP A 175 1.18 21.03 -8.30
CA ASP A 175 0.29 21.85 -9.14
C ASP A 175 -1.15 21.32 -9.22
N ARG A 176 -1.38 20.07 -8.85
CA ARG A 176 -2.72 19.45 -8.73
C ARG A 176 -3.29 19.46 -7.32
N ALA A 177 -2.55 19.98 -6.33
CA ALA A 177 -3.03 19.98 -4.94
C ALA A 177 -4.39 20.68 -4.78
N ALA A 178 -4.64 21.74 -5.57
CA ALA A 178 -5.92 22.46 -5.55
C ALA A 178 -7.08 21.68 -6.21
N ASP A 179 -6.79 20.61 -6.96
CA ASP A 179 -7.80 19.76 -7.57
C ASP A 179 -8.30 18.66 -6.62
N VAL A 180 -7.69 18.50 -5.44
CA VAL A 180 -8.12 17.55 -4.41
C VAL A 180 -9.36 18.10 -3.71
N LEU A 181 -10.47 17.41 -3.82
CA LEU A 181 -11.79 17.86 -3.37
C LEU A 181 -12.24 17.19 -2.07
N ALA A 182 -11.79 15.97 -1.84
CA ALA A 182 -12.04 15.22 -0.61
C ALA A 182 -10.95 14.16 -0.41
N VAL A 183 -10.72 13.76 0.82
CA VAL A 183 -9.80 12.68 1.20
C VAL A 183 -10.35 11.91 2.38
N GLY A 184 -9.90 10.67 2.52
CA GLY A 184 -10.23 9.86 3.68
C GLY A 184 -9.37 8.60 3.80
N ASN A 185 -9.49 7.97 4.96
CA ASN A 185 -8.78 6.76 5.33
C ASN A 185 -9.77 5.78 5.94
N THR A 186 -9.64 4.51 5.61
CA THR A 186 -10.52 3.44 6.12
C THR A 186 -9.69 2.24 6.53
N GLU A 187 -9.89 1.75 7.75
CA GLU A 187 -9.30 0.50 8.22
C GLU A 187 -10.19 -0.68 7.81
N TYR A 188 -9.59 -1.80 7.40
CA TYR A 188 -10.33 -3.02 7.13
C TYR A 188 -10.79 -3.69 8.43
N GLU A 189 -11.97 -4.30 8.39
CA GLU A 189 -12.51 -5.08 9.49
C GLU A 189 -11.78 -6.41 9.67
N ALA A 190 -11.31 -6.99 8.56
CA ALA A 190 -10.52 -8.22 8.56
C ALA A 190 -9.09 -7.93 9.00
N ILE A 191 -8.71 -8.49 10.15
CA ILE A 191 -7.42 -8.28 10.81
C ILE A 191 -6.70 -9.62 10.91
N TYR A 192 -5.41 -9.66 10.62
CA TYR A 192 -4.59 -10.82 10.90
C TYR A 192 -4.08 -10.79 12.35
N LYS A 193 -4.36 -11.84 13.10
CA LYS A 193 -3.98 -11.95 14.51
C LYS A 193 -2.77 -12.85 14.67
N VAL A 194 -1.59 -12.24 14.75
CA VAL A 194 -0.32 -12.95 15.01
C VAL A 194 -0.35 -13.62 16.39
N VAL A 195 -0.70 -12.86 17.41
CA VAL A 195 -0.98 -13.35 18.77
C VAL A 195 -2.28 -12.71 19.21
N PRO A 196 -3.37 -13.47 19.33
CA PRO A 196 -4.68 -12.92 19.65
C PRO A 196 -4.61 -11.93 20.84
N THR A 197 -5.21 -10.76 20.66
CA THR A 197 -5.25 -9.65 21.62
C THR A 197 -3.93 -8.94 21.94
N LEU A 198 -2.79 -9.48 21.53
CA LEU A 198 -1.47 -8.93 21.81
C LEU A 198 -0.77 -8.37 20.58
N MET A 199 -0.88 -9.04 19.45
CA MET A 199 -0.21 -8.66 18.22
C MET A 199 -1.14 -8.92 17.02
N GLU A 200 -1.56 -7.86 16.39
CA GLU A 200 -2.48 -7.88 15.25
C GLU A 200 -1.89 -7.03 14.12
N ILE A 201 -1.95 -7.54 12.90
CA ILE A 201 -1.60 -6.77 11.69
C ILE A 201 -2.89 -6.21 11.12
N ARG A 202 -2.95 -4.89 11.04
CA ARG A 202 -4.09 -4.13 10.55
C ARG A 202 -3.74 -3.49 9.24
N ARG A 203 -4.67 -3.54 8.30
CA ARG A 203 -4.56 -2.94 6.98
C ARG A 203 -5.73 -2.01 6.73
N GLY A 204 -5.64 -1.25 5.64
CA GLY A 204 -6.71 -0.36 5.21
C GLY A 204 -6.46 0.19 3.82
N TYR A 205 -7.16 1.26 3.50
CA TYR A 205 -6.93 2.02 2.29
C TYR A 205 -7.08 3.52 2.56
N THR A 206 -6.41 4.31 1.76
CA THR A 206 -6.59 5.76 1.72
C THR A 206 -7.08 6.19 0.36
N TRP A 207 -7.89 7.26 0.30
CA TRP A 207 -8.50 7.70 -0.93
C TRP A 207 -8.53 9.23 -1.05
N ALA A 208 -8.58 9.70 -2.29
CA ALA A 208 -8.78 11.11 -2.62
C ALA A 208 -9.71 11.24 -3.83
N ASP A 209 -10.65 12.16 -3.77
CA ASP A 209 -11.44 12.62 -4.90
C ASP A 209 -10.72 13.80 -5.54
N ILE A 210 -10.30 13.62 -6.79
CA ILE A 210 -9.50 14.59 -7.51
C ILE A 210 -10.22 14.99 -8.78
N ARG A 211 -10.23 16.29 -9.09
CA ARG A 211 -10.79 16.82 -10.33
C ARG A 211 -9.82 16.57 -11.48
N ILE A 212 -10.29 15.83 -12.48
CA ILE A 212 -9.56 15.56 -13.71
C ILE A 212 -10.37 16.14 -14.88
N GLY A 213 -9.96 17.28 -15.39
CA GLY A 213 -10.79 18.05 -16.34
C GLY A 213 -12.12 18.50 -15.71
N SER A 214 -13.23 18.04 -16.25
CA SER A 214 -14.57 18.31 -15.70
C SER A 214 -15.12 17.17 -14.82
N THR A 215 -14.36 16.11 -14.61
CA THR A 215 -14.81 14.89 -13.93
C THR A 215 -14.12 14.77 -12.57
N THR A 216 -14.89 14.44 -11.53
CA THR A 216 -14.32 14.00 -10.27
C THR A 216 -14.02 12.51 -10.35
N THR A 217 -12.77 12.13 -10.08
CA THR A 217 -12.30 10.75 -10.10
C THR A 217 -11.79 10.38 -8.72
N ARG A 218 -12.18 9.21 -8.22
CA ARG A 218 -11.70 8.68 -6.94
C ARG A 218 -10.45 7.85 -7.13
N PHE A 219 -9.38 8.26 -6.48
CA PHE A 219 -8.13 7.52 -6.40
C PHE A 219 -8.03 6.84 -5.05
N VAL A 220 -7.62 5.59 -5.06
CA VAL A 220 -7.47 4.77 -3.86
C VAL A 220 -6.08 4.14 -3.88
N THR A 221 -5.43 4.04 -2.74
CA THR A 221 -4.28 3.16 -2.56
C THR A 221 -4.51 2.24 -1.38
N THR A 222 -4.06 0.99 -1.51
CA THR A 222 -4.25 -0.05 -0.49
C THR A 222 -3.10 -1.04 -0.50
N HIS A 223 -2.87 -1.67 0.65
CA HIS A 223 -1.99 -2.81 0.80
C HIS A 223 -2.75 -3.90 1.56
N LEU A 224 -3.17 -4.96 0.86
CA LEU A 224 -3.90 -6.06 1.46
C LEU A 224 -2.95 -7.00 2.23
N GLU A 225 -3.50 -7.76 3.17
CA GLU A 225 -2.72 -8.64 4.01
C GLU A 225 -2.26 -9.90 3.27
N SER A 226 -0.99 -10.25 3.40
CA SER A 226 -0.42 -11.46 2.79
C SER A 226 -0.73 -12.75 3.56
N LEU A 227 -1.12 -12.64 4.81
CA LEU A 227 -1.29 -13.77 5.72
C LEU A 227 -2.75 -14.22 5.82
N PHE A 228 -2.95 -15.48 6.20
CA PHE A 228 -4.26 -16.09 6.28
C PHE A 228 -4.94 -15.84 7.63
N SER A 229 -6.26 -15.72 7.64
CA SER A 229 -7.05 -15.67 8.86
C SER A 229 -7.05 -17.03 9.58
N GLU A 230 -7.50 -17.04 10.85
CA GLU A 230 -7.62 -18.25 11.67
C GLU A 230 -8.46 -19.39 11.04
N ASN A 231 -9.23 -19.11 9.98
CA ASN A 231 -10.12 -20.07 9.32
C ASN A 231 -9.63 -20.46 7.91
N ASP A 232 -8.34 -20.35 7.64
CA ASP A 232 -7.74 -20.61 6.33
C ASP A 232 -8.34 -19.78 5.17
N ILE A 233 -8.98 -18.64 5.50
CA ILE A 233 -9.44 -17.69 4.50
C ILE A 233 -8.34 -16.66 4.28
N PRO A 234 -7.93 -16.41 3.04
CA PRO A 234 -7.00 -15.33 2.76
C PRO A 234 -7.55 -13.99 3.28
N THR A 235 -6.84 -13.37 4.19
CA THR A 235 -7.27 -12.08 4.77
C THR A 235 -7.43 -11.03 3.66
N ALA A 236 -6.55 -11.07 2.63
CA ALA A 236 -6.66 -10.23 1.45
C ALA A 236 -8.02 -10.34 0.74
N ALA A 237 -8.61 -11.55 0.66
CA ALA A 237 -9.92 -11.73 0.02
C ALA A 237 -11.04 -11.03 0.78
N LEU A 238 -11.03 -11.10 2.12
CA LEU A 238 -12.00 -10.41 2.97
C LEU A 238 -11.85 -8.89 2.86
N GLN A 239 -10.61 -8.40 2.84
CA GLN A 239 -10.29 -6.99 2.69
C GLN A 239 -10.69 -6.48 1.30
N ALA A 240 -10.41 -7.25 0.24
CA ALA A 240 -10.85 -6.91 -1.12
C ALA A 240 -12.38 -6.83 -1.23
N GLN A 241 -13.10 -7.75 -0.58
CA GLN A 241 -14.57 -7.71 -0.58
C GLN A 241 -15.08 -6.43 0.09
N GLN A 242 -14.54 -6.05 1.24
CA GLN A 242 -14.90 -4.80 1.90
C GLN A 242 -14.59 -3.58 1.01
N LEU A 243 -13.42 -3.55 0.38
CA LEU A 243 -13.03 -2.48 -0.56
C LEU A 243 -14.04 -2.37 -1.70
N ILE A 244 -14.43 -3.48 -2.32
CA ILE A 244 -15.44 -3.53 -3.39
C ILE A 244 -16.78 -2.99 -2.89
N ASP A 245 -17.24 -3.43 -1.73
CA ASP A 245 -18.51 -3.01 -1.15
C ASP A 245 -18.51 -1.51 -0.85
N ASP A 246 -17.41 -0.95 -0.37
CA ASP A 246 -17.27 0.47 -0.11
C ASP A 246 -17.22 1.29 -1.41
N LEU A 247 -16.45 0.84 -2.40
CA LEU A 247 -16.33 1.54 -3.67
C LEU A 247 -17.61 1.44 -4.53
N SER A 248 -18.44 0.43 -4.32
CA SER A 248 -19.73 0.32 -4.98
C SER A 248 -20.72 1.46 -4.63
N LYS A 249 -20.45 2.18 -3.56
CA LYS A 249 -21.27 3.31 -3.09
C LYS A 249 -21.01 4.61 -3.85
N THR A 250 -19.90 4.70 -4.60
CA THR A 250 -19.58 5.87 -5.41
C THR A 250 -20.03 5.68 -6.87
N LYS A 251 -20.44 6.79 -7.51
CA LYS A 251 -20.71 6.84 -8.95
C LYS A 251 -19.55 7.44 -9.74
N ALA A 252 -18.59 8.01 -9.06
CA ALA A 252 -17.38 8.55 -9.69
C ALA A 252 -16.60 7.42 -10.38
N PRO A 253 -15.85 7.70 -11.45
CA PRO A 253 -14.80 6.81 -11.90
C PRO A 253 -13.82 6.52 -10.76
N VAL A 254 -13.42 5.27 -10.62
CA VAL A 254 -12.53 4.82 -9.54
C VAL A 254 -11.26 4.25 -10.13
N ILE A 255 -10.12 4.65 -9.58
CA ILE A 255 -8.79 4.11 -9.88
C ILE A 255 -8.20 3.62 -8.55
N VAL A 256 -7.91 2.32 -8.47
CA VAL A 256 -7.34 1.68 -7.28
C VAL A 256 -5.92 1.23 -7.60
N MET A 257 -4.98 1.74 -6.86
CA MET A 257 -3.56 1.36 -6.91
C MET A 257 -3.24 0.51 -5.68
N GLY A 258 -2.45 -0.52 -5.79
CA GLY A 258 -2.11 -1.25 -4.58
C GLY A 258 -1.33 -2.54 -4.78
N ASP A 259 -0.81 -2.99 -3.64
CA ASP A 259 -0.34 -4.33 -3.43
C ASP A 259 -1.49 -5.18 -2.88
N PHE A 260 -1.97 -6.09 -3.70
CA PHE A 260 -3.13 -6.93 -3.37
C PHE A 260 -2.73 -8.26 -2.73
N ASN A 261 -1.43 -8.53 -2.62
CA ASN A 261 -0.90 -9.79 -2.10
C ASN A 261 -1.62 -11.05 -2.67
N SER A 262 -2.02 -10.97 -3.93
CA SER A 262 -2.83 -12.01 -4.60
C SER A 262 -2.43 -12.12 -6.06
N ASP A 263 -1.71 -13.19 -6.39
CA ASP A 263 -1.39 -13.52 -7.78
C ASP A 263 -2.62 -14.14 -8.47
N PRO A 264 -2.98 -13.75 -9.69
CA PRO A 264 -4.16 -14.28 -10.40
C PRO A 264 -4.08 -15.78 -10.68
N ARG A 265 -2.88 -16.38 -10.62
CA ARG A 265 -2.66 -17.82 -10.82
C ARG A 265 -2.92 -18.65 -9.56
N ASP A 266 -3.06 -18.02 -8.41
CA ASP A 266 -3.29 -18.73 -7.15
C ASP A 266 -4.75 -19.26 -7.03
N PRO A 267 -4.97 -20.46 -6.46
CA PRO A 267 -3.93 -21.37 -5.97
C PRO A 267 -3.14 -22.02 -7.11
N ARG A 268 -1.81 -21.97 -7.01
CA ARG A 268 -0.95 -22.67 -7.98
C ARG A 268 -0.91 -24.16 -7.66
N GLY A 269 -1.04 -24.99 -8.68
CA GLY A 269 -0.87 -26.43 -8.55
C GLY A 269 0.58 -26.83 -8.27
N VAL A 270 0.77 -28.12 -7.98
CA VAL A 270 2.09 -28.72 -7.77
C VAL A 270 3.07 -28.52 -8.95
N ASP A 271 2.53 -28.34 -10.16
CA ASP A 271 3.32 -28.14 -11.39
C ASP A 271 3.79 -26.68 -11.58
N ALA A 272 3.27 -25.77 -10.80
CA ALA A 272 3.67 -24.36 -10.75
C ALA A 272 3.95 -23.96 -9.29
N PRO A 273 5.03 -24.50 -8.68
CA PRO A 273 5.32 -24.28 -7.27
C PRO A 273 5.54 -22.80 -7.01
N ASN A 274 5.04 -22.34 -5.88
CA ASN A 274 5.36 -21.03 -5.38
C ASN A 274 6.83 -21.01 -4.96
N PRO A 275 7.70 -20.24 -5.64
CA PRO A 275 9.13 -20.33 -5.43
C PRO A 275 9.62 -19.77 -4.10
N GLY A 276 8.80 -19.09 -3.34
CA GLY A 276 9.24 -18.44 -2.11
C GLY A 276 8.71 -19.06 -0.82
N GLY A 277 8.17 -20.29 -0.87
CA GLY A 277 7.59 -20.90 0.32
C GLY A 277 6.39 -20.15 0.89
N GLN A 278 5.92 -19.12 0.19
CA GLN A 278 4.68 -18.46 0.55
C GLN A 278 3.56 -19.48 0.51
N PRO A 279 2.68 -19.52 1.51
CA PRO A 279 1.52 -20.38 1.44
C PRO A 279 0.80 -20.04 0.15
N THR A 280 0.63 -21.03 -0.72
CA THR A 280 -0.24 -20.87 -1.86
C THR A 280 -1.60 -20.46 -1.33
N ALA A 281 -2.00 -19.29 -1.69
CA ALA A 281 -3.36 -18.85 -1.37
C ALA A 281 -4.30 -19.86 -1.88
N ASN A 282 -4.85 -20.53 -1.11
CA ASN A 282 -5.41 -21.39 -0.67
C ASN A 282 -6.36 -22.23 -1.15
N GLU A 283 -5.96 -23.07 -0.97
CA GLU A 283 -6.53 -24.32 -1.10
C GLU A 283 -7.90 -24.46 -0.51
N LYS A 284 -8.40 -23.60 0.30
CA LYS A 284 -9.67 -23.72 0.97
C LYS A 284 -10.33 -22.36 1.17
N CYS A 285 -11.10 -21.93 0.18
CA CYS A 285 -12.19 -21.03 0.50
C CYS A 285 -13.07 -21.66 1.57
N SER A 286 -13.43 -20.95 2.62
CA SER A 286 -14.41 -21.42 3.58
C SER A 286 -15.65 -21.90 2.85
N ALA A 287 -16.31 -22.91 3.40
CA ALA A 287 -17.53 -23.47 2.84
C ALA A 287 -18.54 -22.32 2.56
N GLY A 288 -18.79 -22.07 1.26
CA GLY A 288 -19.70 -21.02 0.81
C GLY A 288 -19.06 -19.82 0.11
N ALA A 289 -17.76 -19.59 0.19
CA ALA A 289 -17.10 -18.59 -0.64
C ALA A 289 -16.82 -19.17 -2.03
N THR A 290 -17.19 -18.44 -3.07
CA THR A 290 -16.98 -18.86 -4.46
C THR A 290 -15.63 -18.43 -5.01
N GLU A 291 -14.97 -17.47 -4.36
CA GLU A 291 -13.68 -16.92 -4.74
C GLU A 291 -12.90 -16.44 -3.50
N CYS A 292 -11.61 -16.74 -3.45
CA CYS A 292 -10.72 -16.36 -2.35
C CYS A 292 -9.50 -15.56 -2.79
N ASN A 293 -9.39 -15.25 -4.05
CA ASN A 293 -8.27 -14.48 -4.59
C ASN A 293 -8.71 -13.02 -4.77
N ALA A 294 -8.02 -12.08 -4.13
CA ALA A 294 -8.38 -10.66 -4.17
C ALA A 294 -8.37 -10.10 -5.60
N TYR A 295 -7.42 -10.49 -6.44
CA TYR A 295 -7.40 -10.08 -7.85
C TYR A 295 -8.68 -10.51 -8.58
N ARG A 296 -9.07 -11.78 -8.46
CA ARG A 296 -10.26 -12.30 -9.15
C ARG A 296 -11.55 -11.72 -8.58
N LEU A 297 -11.62 -11.41 -7.28
CA LEU A 297 -12.73 -10.67 -6.68
C LEU A 297 -12.89 -9.30 -7.31
N MET A 298 -11.81 -8.53 -7.45
CA MET A 298 -11.83 -7.22 -8.13
C MET A 298 -12.32 -7.35 -9.57
N ARG A 299 -11.79 -8.35 -10.32
CA ARG A 299 -12.22 -8.62 -11.70
C ARG A 299 -13.71 -9.00 -11.79
N ALA A 300 -14.19 -9.83 -10.88
CA ALA A 300 -15.60 -10.25 -10.82
C ALA A 300 -16.54 -9.08 -10.47
N ALA A 301 -16.07 -8.12 -9.70
CA ALA A 301 -16.78 -6.89 -9.38
C ALA A 301 -16.80 -5.86 -10.53
N GLY A 302 -16.17 -6.17 -11.67
CA GLY A 302 -16.15 -5.33 -12.86
C GLY A 302 -14.97 -4.36 -12.95
N PHE A 303 -14.01 -4.42 -12.05
CA PHE A 303 -12.77 -3.67 -12.17
C PHE A 303 -11.89 -4.27 -13.26
N ILE A 304 -11.23 -3.40 -14.02
CA ILE A 304 -10.31 -3.74 -15.10
C ILE A 304 -8.88 -3.48 -14.61
N ASP A 305 -7.99 -4.45 -14.80
CA ASP A 305 -6.55 -4.26 -14.56
C ASP A 305 -5.96 -3.41 -15.68
N ALA A 306 -5.42 -2.24 -15.36
CA ALA A 306 -4.75 -1.35 -16.29
C ALA A 306 -3.31 -1.79 -16.60
N GLY A 307 -2.75 -2.65 -15.78
CA GLY A 307 -1.39 -3.15 -15.94
C GLY A 307 -1.22 -4.06 -17.14
N PRO A 308 0.02 -4.44 -17.48
CA PRO A 308 0.27 -5.50 -18.45
C PRO A 308 -0.43 -6.79 -18.01
N ASP A 309 -0.69 -7.70 -18.95
CA ASP A 309 -1.38 -8.97 -18.66
C ASP A 309 -0.71 -9.66 -17.46
N ALA A 310 -1.48 -9.85 -16.40
CA ALA A 310 -0.98 -10.39 -15.14
C ALA A 310 -0.50 -11.85 -15.25
N SER A 311 -0.87 -12.56 -16.33
CA SER A 311 -0.35 -13.90 -16.65
C SER A 311 0.98 -13.87 -17.41
N ASP A 312 1.39 -12.70 -17.92
CA ASP A 312 2.68 -12.56 -18.61
C ASP A 312 3.82 -12.50 -17.57
N PRO A 313 4.82 -13.36 -17.64
CA PRO A 313 5.96 -13.35 -16.73
C PRO A 313 6.71 -12.01 -16.67
N THR A 314 6.66 -11.22 -17.72
CA THR A 314 7.28 -9.88 -17.74
C THR A 314 6.50 -8.83 -16.94
N ALA A 315 5.29 -9.17 -16.53
CA ALA A 315 4.43 -8.33 -15.71
C ALA A 315 4.52 -8.63 -14.21
N PHE A 316 5.35 -9.58 -13.78
CA PHE A 316 5.51 -9.93 -12.37
C PHE A 316 6.16 -8.78 -11.60
N THR A 317 5.71 -8.60 -10.36
CA THR A 317 6.08 -7.43 -9.57
C THR A 317 6.80 -7.75 -8.26
N TRP A 318 6.83 -9.00 -7.79
CA TRP A 318 7.46 -9.37 -6.53
C TRP A 318 8.41 -10.56 -6.64
N GLY A 319 9.52 -10.55 -5.86
CA GLY A 319 10.48 -11.65 -5.84
C GLY A 319 11.92 -11.33 -5.48
N MET A 320 12.22 -10.11 -5.01
CA MET A 320 13.58 -9.78 -4.54
C MET A 320 13.82 -10.31 -3.13
N ASN A 321 15.11 -10.53 -2.79
CA ASN A 321 15.47 -10.85 -1.41
C ASN A 321 15.35 -9.63 -0.49
N ALA A 322 15.21 -9.88 0.80
CA ALA A 322 14.99 -8.86 1.82
C ALA A 322 16.09 -7.77 1.87
N LEU A 323 17.31 -8.03 1.43
CA LEU A 323 18.39 -7.04 1.40
C LEU A 323 18.50 -6.31 0.05
N LEU A 324 17.61 -6.57 -0.89
CA LEU A 324 17.56 -5.97 -2.23
C LEU A 324 18.85 -6.12 -3.04
N SER A 325 19.69 -7.08 -2.67
CA SER A 325 20.98 -7.30 -3.32
C SER A 325 20.87 -8.11 -4.60
N ALA A 326 19.90 -9.02 -4.65
CA ALA A 326 19.58 -9.86 -5.79
C ALA A 326 18.23 -10.54 -5.56
N PRO A 327 17.62 -11.18 -6.58
CA PRO A 327 16.57 -12.16 -6.36
C PRO A 327 17.08 -13.32 -5.48
N ASP A 328 16.21 -13.90 -4.69
CA ASP A 328 16.52 -15.14 -4.00
C ASP A 328 16.90 -16.23 -5.00
N SER A 329 17.89 -17.07 -4.64
CA SER A 329 18.41 -18.11 -5.53
C SER A 329 17.32 -19.04 -6.07
N ASP A 330 16.40 -19.44 -5.21
CA ASP A 330 15.27 -20.31 -5.57
C ASP A 330 14.29 -19.59 -6.51
N ARG A 331 14.11 -18.28 -6.36
CA ARG A 331 13.28 -17.46 -7.24
C ARG A 331 13.91 -17.26 -8.61
N VAL A 332 15.23 -17.11 -8.70
CA VAL A 332 15.93 -16.97 -10.00
C VAL A 332 15.64 -18.15 -10.90
N GLU A 333 15.74 -19.37 -10.37
CA GLU A 333 15.49 -20.58 -11.16
C GLU A 333 14.00 -20.69 -11.55
N ALA A 334 13.08 -20.35 -10.64
CA ALA A 334 11.66 -20.35 -10.91
C ALA A 334 11.27 -19.26 -11.92
N ALA A 335 11.81 -18.04 -11.78
CA ALA A 335 11.57 -16.95 -12.72
C ALA A 335 12.06 -17.32 -14.14
N ARG A 336 13.23 -17.95 -14.24
CA ARG A 336 13.78 -18.41 -15.51
C ARG A 336 12.88 -19.46 -16.17
N LYS A 337 12.34 -20.40 -15.41
CA LYS A 337 11.39 -21.41 -15.91
C LYS A 337 10.10 -20.79 -16.43
N MET A 338 9.69 -19.67 -15.86
CA MET A 338 8.52 -18.89 -16.28
C MET A 338 8.82 -17.88 -17.40
N GLY A 339 10.06 -17.81 -17.88
CA GLY A 339 10.46 -16.87 -18.93
C GLY A 339 10.79 -15.46 -18.46
N ASN A 340 10.89 -15.23 -17.14
CA ASN A 340 11.32 -13.98 -16.54
C ASN A 340 12.78 -14.07 -16.11
N ASN A 341 13.63 -13.12 -16.55
CA ASN A 341 15.05 -13.10 -16.23
C ASN A 341 15.42 -12.15 -15.09
N PHE A 342 14.42 -11.46 -14.51
CA PHE A 342 14.65 -10.43 -13.50
C PHE A 342 14.47 -10.96 -12.07
N GLY A 343 14.01 -12.18 -11.90
CA GLY A 343 13.80 -12.81 -10.59
C GLY A 343 12.44 -12.54 -9.95
N PHE A 344 11.60 -11.74 -10.56
CA PHE A 344 10.21 -11.58 -10.13
C PHE A 344 9.40 -12.81 -10.51
N THR A 345 8.60 -13.32 -9.58
CA THR A 345 7.88 -14.59 -9.71
C THR A 345 6.38 -14.46 -9.51
N ASP A 346 5.94 -13.35 -8.96
CA ASP A 346 4.56 -13.12 -8.56
C ASP A 346 4.08 -11.76 -9.04
N ARG A 347 2.81 -11.68 -9.46
CA ARG A 347 2.12 -10.44 -9.74
C ARG A 347 1.24 -10.07 -8.56
N LEU A 348 1.66 -9.10 -7.77
CA LEU A 348 0.97 -8.67 -6.54
C LEU A 348 0.46 -7.23 -6.62
N ASP A 349 1.11 -6.40 -7.43
CA ASP A 349 0.81 -4.97 -7.56
C ASP A 349 -0.07 -4.70 -8.77
N TYR A 350 -1.06 -3.84 -8.61
CA TYR A 350 -2.07 -3.55 -9.63
C TYR A 350 -2.46 -2.07 -9.67
N ILE A 351 -2.98 -1.68 -10.84
CA ILE A 351 -3.80 -0.49 -11.03
C ILE A 351 -5.12 -0.97 -11.60
N PHE A 352 -6.16 -0.96 -10.80
CA PHE A 352 -7.51 -1.29 -11.22
C PHE A 352 -8.32 -0.03 -11.51
N PHE A 353 -9.22 -0.09 -12.47
CA PHE A 353 -10.18 0.96 -12.73
C PHE A 353 -11.57 0.39 -13.06
N ASN A 354 -12.58 1.23 -12.96
CA ASN A 354 -13.96 0.89 -13.33
C ASN A 354 -14.43 1.73 -14.53
N ASN A 355 -15.74 1.72 -14.80
CA ASN A 355 -16.38 2.45 -15.90
C ASN A 355 -16.00 3.93 -15.92
N GLY A 356 -15.79 4.48 -17.12
CA GLY A 356 -15.42 5.87 -17.34
C GLY A 356 -13.93 6.15 -17.33
N VAL A 357 -13.11 5.09 -17.35
CA VAL A 357 -11.66 5.16 -17.50
C VAL A 357 -11.25 4.20 -18.61
N GLU A 358 -10.28 4.59 -19.42
CA GLU A 358 -9.64 3.75 -20.43
C GLU A 358 -8.11 3.79 -20.25
N VAL A 359 -7.43 2.70 -20.55
CA VAL A 359 -5.98 2.63 -20.50
C VAL A 359 -5.36 2.86 -21.88
N SER A 360 -4.43 3.81 -21.97
CA SER A 360 -3.67 4.08 -23.19
C SER A 360 -2.39 3.25 -23.23
N THR A 361 -1.61 3.28 -22.15
CA THR A 361 -0.37 2.50 -22.01
C THR A 361 -0.19 2.03 -20.59
N SER A 362 0.53 0.92 -20.41
CA SER A 362 0.91 0.44 -19.08
C SER A 362 2.24 -0.30 -19.13
N ARG A 363 3.01 -0.23 -18.04
CA ARG A 363 4.31 -0.88 -17.94
C ARG A 363 4.70 -1.17 -16.48
N VAL A 364 5.55 -2.18 -16.31
CA VAL A 364 6.24 -2.47 -15.06
C VAL A 364 7.55 -1.69 -15.00
N ILE A 365 7.88 -1.15 -13.85
CA ILE A 365 9.09 -0.36 -13.61
C ILE A 365 9.85 -0.89 -12.39
N GLY A 366 11.13 -0.50 -12.25
CA GLY A 366 11.94 -0.92 -11.08
C GLY A 366 12.40 -2.38 -11.14
N ILE A 367 12.39 -3.01 -12.33
CA ILE A 367 12.77 -4.41 -12.55
C ILE A 367 14.27 -4.62 -12.78
N GLN A 368 15.07 -3.57 -12.75
CA GLN A 368 16.52 -3.62 -12.97
C GLN A 368 17.25 -3.14 -11.73
N PRO A 369 18.41 -3.73 -11.41
CA PRO A 369 19.25 -3.23 -10.32
C PRO A 369 19.83 -1.83 -10.64
N PRO A 370 20.04 -0.98 -9.63
CA PRO A 370 19.76 -1.21 -8.22
C PRO A 370 18.27 -1.17 -7.90
N TYR A 371 17.80 -2.05 -7.01
CA TYR A 371 16.39 -2.14 -6.66
C TYR A 371 16.03 -1.16 -5.53
N ALA A 372 14.97 -0.39 -5.75
CA ALA A 372 14.43 0.51 -4.73
C ALA A 372 13.54 -0.21 -3.70
N SER A 373 12.95 -1.35 -4.10
CA SER A 373 12.00 -2.16 -3.34
C SER A 373 12.14 -3.62 -3.74
N ASP A 374 11.66 -4.53 -2.91
CA ASP A 374 11.47 -5.95 -3.24
C ASP A 374 10.29 -6.17 -4.21
N HIS A 375 9.50 -5.12 -4.43
CA HIS A 375 8.48 -5.03 -5.47
C HIS A 375 8.96 -4.19 -6.66
N ALA A 376 8.47 -4.52 -7.84
CA ALA A 376 8.41 -3.62 -8.99
C ALA A 376 7.16 -2.73 -8.89
N GLY A 377 7.16 -1.60 -9.60
CA GLY A 377 6.00 -0.72 -9.67
C GLY A 377 5.23 -0.88 -10.97
N ILE A 378 4.02 -0.33 -11.02
CA ILE A 378 3.20 -0.22 -12.23
C ILE A 378 2.93 1.24 -12.52
N VAL A 379 3.07 1.61 -13.80
CA VAL A 379 2.72 2.94 -14.31
C VAL A 379 1.74 2.76 -15.45
N SER A 380 0.64 3.51 -15.43
CA SER A 380 -0.37 3.50 -16.48
C SER A 380 -0.75 4.92 -16.90
N GLU A 381 -0.88 5.15 -18.20
CA GLU A 381 -1.51 6.33 -18.76
C GLU A 381 -2.99 6.03 -18.96
N LEU A 382 -3.85 6.82 -18.35
CA LEU A 382 -5.28 6.63 -18.33
C LEU A 382 -5.98 7.83 -18.97
N GLU A 383 -7.10 7.57 -19.61
CA GLU A 383 -8.01 8.56 -20.18
C GLU A 383 -9.32 8.53 -19.41
N ILE A 384 -9.80 9.67 -18.92
CA ILE A 384 -11.08 9.78 -18.24
C ILE A 384 -12.18 10.07 -19.28
N THR A 385 -12.97 9.06 -19.59
CA THR A 385 -14.01 9.12 -20.61
C THR A 385 -15.41 9.47 -20.07
N SER A 386 -15.55 9.49 -18.74
CA SER A 386 -16.80 9.84 -18.07
C SER A 386 -16.92 11.36 -17.88
N ALA A 387 -18.07 11.91 -18.18
CA ALA A 387 -18.44 13.27 -17.80
C ALA A 387 -19.41 13.20 -16.61
N ASN A 388 -18.90 13.10 -15.40
CA ASN A 388 -19.72 13.18 -14.19
C ASN A 388 -19.25 14.34 -13.31
N PRO A 389 -19.89 15.53 -13.42
CA PRO A 389 -19.53 16.68 -12.61
C PRO A 389 -20.05 16.61 -11.16
N ASP A 390 -21.01 15.71 -10.87
CA ASP A 390 -21.63 15.65 -9.56
C ASP A 390 -20.74 14.88 -8.58
N LEU A 391 -20.34 15.55 -7.51
CA LEU A 391 -19.66 14.94 -6.37
C LEU A 391 -20.65 14.01 -5.67
N ASP A 392 -20.34 12.73 -5.61
CA ASP A 392 -20.99 11.83 -4.66
C ASP A 392 -20.67 12.29 -3.23
N ALA A 393 -21.56 12.00 -2.29
CA ALA A 393 -21.26 12.21 -0.89
C ALA A 393 -19.95 11.49 -0.54
N PRO A 394 -19.06 12.11 0.24
CA PRO A 394 -17.85 11.44 0.70
C PRO A 394 -18.21 10.07 1.29
N LEU A 395 -17.42 9.05 1.01
CA LEU A 395 -17.51 7.81 1.77
C LEU A 395 -17.41 8.18 3.24
N ASP A 396 -18.37 7.74 4.06
CA ASP A 396 -18.31 7.97 5.50
C ASP A 396 -16.93 7.47 5.97
N SER A 397 -16.06 8.41 6.29
CA SER A 397 -14.80 8.08 6.93
C SER A 397 -15.18 7.46 8.27
N HIS A 398 -15.10 6.15 8.36
CA HIS A 398 -15.19 5.49 9.66
C HIS A 398 -14.13 6.17 10.52
N LYS A 399 -14.57 6.99 11.47
CA LYS A 399 -13.67 7.59 12.44
C LYS A 399 -12.87 6.45 13.03
N PRO A 400 -11.54 6.53 13.07
CA PRO A 400 -10.76 5.52 13.78
C PRO A 400 -11.41 5.37 15.14
N PHE A 401 -11.77 4.13 15.50
CA PHE A 401 -12.45 3.86 16.76
C PHE A 401 -11.66 4.54 17.86
N PRO A 402 -12.21 5.53 18.58
CA PRO A 402 -11.55 6.00 19.78
C PRO A 402 -11.41 4.78 20.66
N ILE A 403 -10.18 4.40 21.01
CA ILE A 403 -9.94 3.39 22.02
C ILE A 403 -10.86 3.76 23.16
N SER A 404 -11.90 2.97 23.38
CA SER A 404 -12.93 3.34 24.35
C SER A 404 -12.24 3.46 25.72
N PHE A 405 -12.71 4.37 26.57
CA PHE A 405 -12.23 4.51 27.94
C PHE A 405 -12.12 3.13 28.63
N TRP A 406 -13.02 2.21 28.32
CA TRP A 406 -13.03 0.83 28.81
C TRP A 406 -11.90 -0.04 28.27
N GLN A 407 -11.39 0.21 27.06
CA GLN A 407 -10.20 -0.47 26.53
C GLN A 407 -8.93 0.05 27.22
N TRP A 408 -8.86 1.35 27.54
CA TRP A 408 -7.80 1.89 28.40
C TRP A 408 -7.84 1.32 29.81
N VAL A 409 -9.03 1.18 30.40
CA VAL A 409 -9.20 0.56 31.71
C VAL A 409 -8.83 -0.94 31.66
N GLY A 410 -9.21 -1.65 30.60
CA GLY A 410 -8.83 -3.05 30.39
C GLY A 410 -7.31 -3.23 30.24
N LEU A 411 -6.64 -2.37 29.49
CA LEU A 411 -5.17 -2.38 29.35
C LEU A 411 -4.48 -2.06 30.68
N GLY A 412 -4.99 -1.08 31.42
CA GLY A 412 -4.48 -0.76 32.78
C GLY A 412 -4.62 -1.91 33.77
N LEU A 413 -5.75 -2.61 33.76
CA LEU A 413 -6.01 -3.76 34.62
C LEU A 413 -5.17 -4.98 34.22
N SER A 414 -4.95 -5.21 32.94
CA SER A 414 -4.09 -6.29 32.44
C SER A 414 -2.62 -6.05 32.82
N ALA A 415 -2.12 -4.84 32.68
CA ALA A 415 -0.77 -4.48 33.13
C ALA A 415 -0.59 -4.65 34.65
N LEU A 416 -1.62 -4.28 35.42
CA LEU A 416 -1.62 -4.46 36.86
C LEU A 416 -1.62 -5.95 37.27
N ALA A 417 -2.39 -6.78 36.57
CA ALA A 417 -2.43 -8.23 36.81
C ALA A 417 -1.08 -8.89 36.48
N ILE A 418 -0.42 -8.50 35.37
CA ILE A 418 0.92 -8.98 35.01
C ILE A 418 1.94 -8.55 36.07
N ALA A 419 1.90 -7.32 36.56
CA ALA A 419 2.78 -6.82 37.59
C ALA A 419 2.58 -7.59 38.94
N ILE A 420 1.34 -7.93 39.29
CA ILE A 420 1.01 -8.71 40.49
C ILE A 420 1.52 -10.15 40.36
N ILE A 421 1.35 -10.76 39.19
CA ILE A 421 1.84 -12.12 38.91
C ILE A 421 3.39 -12.16 38.96
N ALA A 422 4.04 -11.21 38.33
CA ALA A 422 5.50 -11.11 38.36
C ALA A 422 6.05 -10.92 39.79
N ARG A 423 5.35 -10.12 40.58
CA ARG A 423 5.69 -9.92 42.00
C ARG A 423 5.48 -11.20 42.88
N LYS A 424 4.43 -11.97 42.57
CA LYS A 424 4.19 -13.28 43.24
C LYS A 424 5.24 -14.33 42.84
N VAL A 425 5.64 -14.38 41.58
CA VAL A 425 6.67 -15.31 41.11
C VAL A 425 8.03 -14.96 41.72
N ARG A 426 8.38 -13.67 41.79
CA ARG A 426 9.62 -13.24 42.48
C ARG A 426 9.62 -13.61 43.96
N ARG A 427 8.51 -13.46 44.66
CA ARG A 427 8.43 -13.85 46.09
C ARG A 427 8.50 -15.35 46.34
N LYS A 428 8.15 -16.21 45.36
CA LYS A 428 8.30 -17.68 45.47
C LYS A 428 9.73 -18.18 45.16
N ARG A 429 10.58 -17.36 44.51
CA ARG A 429 11.98 -17.70 44.25
C ARG A 429 12.94 -17.30 45.37
N HIS A 430 12.48 -16.56 46.35
CA HIS A 430 13.25 -16.12 47.52
C HIS A 430 12.74 -16.73 48.84
N LYS A 431 11.95 -17.80 48.80
CA LYS A 431 11.67 -18.75 49.88
C LYS A 431 12.13 -20.14 49.42
#